data_0f3cf907ad4c5c67c9e1a5597a06516b
#
_entry.id   0f3cf907ad4c5c67c9e1a5597a06516b
#
_cell.length_a   1.000
_cell.length_b   1.000
_cell.length_c   1.000
_cell.angle_alpha   90.00
_cell.angle_beta   90.00
_cell.angle_gamma   90.00
#
_symmetry.space_group_name_H-M   'P 1'
#
loop_
_entity.id
_entity.type
_entity.pdbx_description
1 polymer ?
#
loop_
_entity_poly.entity_id
_entity_poly.type
_entity_poly.pdbx_seq_one_letter_code
_entity_poly.pdbx_strand_id
1 'polypeptide(L)'
;MSGRRQFLAGGAAACAATRLARAQAAPWPSERPVEVIVPFPAGGGVDVMSRLVMPLVTAQIPGMRHVVTNRSGAAGQIGLEAIFNAAPDGYTLGATTLPAHNAIPMERAARFRAMDFTFLANVVGDANCFYVRTDSPFRNVADLVAAARARPGQLTYGTTGVGSDDHLFMLNFEQAAQVPPMVHIPFAGAAPLIPQLLGGHVDFAAINVGDALAMKREGRLRILAQAAETRWEEAPDVPTFREAGLDVLNGAERGLIGPPGLPEAITARLSAAFAVALRDTDFLREAKRQFMPLHPLVGSDYRAMAQRTEDQLQVLWQRRPWRER
;
A
#
# COMPACT_ATOMS: atom_id res chain seq x y z
N MET A 1 -30.00 21.18 -92.89
CA MET A 1 -31.18 20.54 -92.28
C MET A 1 -30.77 19.94 -90.95
N SER A 2 -31.53 20.35 -90.00
CA SER A 2 -31.72 19.72 -88.72
C SER A 2 -30.56 19.67 -87.73
N GLY A 3 -30.66 20.54 -86.74
CA GLY A 3 -29.89 20.66 -85.56
C GLY A 3 -30.19 19.58 -84.52
N ARG A 4 -29.19 19.25 -83.75
CA ARG A 4 -29.30 18.46 -82.54
C ARG A 4 -28.73 19.22 -81.36
N ARG A 5 -29.62 19.69 -80.56
CA ARG A 5 -29.28 20.28 -79.31
C ARG A 5 -28.84 19.25 -78.31
N GLN A 6 -27.68 19.47 -77.81
CA GLN A 6 -27.09 18.73 -76.70
C GLN A 6 -27.87 19.09 -75.44
N PHE A 7 -28.40 18.07 -74.76
CA PHE A 7 -28.82 18.17 -73.38
C PHE A 7 -27.67 17.75 -72.52
N LEU A 8 -27.03 18.71 -71.89
CA LEU A 8 -26.12 18.47 -70.83
C LEU A 8 -26.96 18.20 -69.54
N ALA A 9 -27.06 16.94 -69.18
CA ALA A 9 -27.58 16.55 -67.87
C ALA A 9 -26.45 16.73 -66.86
N GLY A 10 -26.53 17.78 -66.06
CA GLY A 10 -25.66 18.00 -64.91
C GLY A 10 -25.94 16.96 -63.83
N GLY A 11 -25.14 15.97 -63.75
CA GLY A 11 -25.09 15.05 -62.61
C GLY A 11 -24.52 15.77 -61.40
N ALA A 12 -25.36 16.27 -60.53
CA ALA A 12 -24.97 16.70 -59.21
C ALA A 12 -24.51 15.48 -58.44
N ALA A 13 -23.19 15.26 -58.40
CA ALA A 13 -22.56 14.31 -57.49
C ALA A 13 -22.74 14.89 -56.08
N ALA A 14 -23.80 14.48 -55.37
CA ALA A 14 -23.93 14.65 -53.98
C ALA A 14 -22.82 13.83 -53.28
N CYS A 15 -21.68 14.47 -53.01
CA CYS A 15 -20.70 14.00 -52.07
C CYS A 15 -21.39 13.92 -50.71
N ALA A 16 -22.04 12.80 -50.45
CA ALA A 16 -22.41 12.41 -49.12
C ALA A 16 -21.11 12.23 -48.32
N ALA A 17 -20.65 13.35 -47.74
CA ALA A 17 -19.66 13.30 -46.67
C ALA A 17 -20.27 12.54 -45.53
N THR A 18 -20.16 11.24 -45.54
CA THR A 18 -20.31 10.40 -44.37
C THR A 18 -19.28 10.92 -43.33
N ARG A 19 -19.73 11.90 -42.55
CA ARG A 19 -19.10 12.16 -41.29
C ARG A 19 -19.21 10.84 -40.54
N LEU A 20 -18.13 10.04 -40.58
CA LEU A 20 -17.83 9.03 -39.58
C LEU A 20 -17.88 9.81 -38.27
N ALA A 21 -19.03 9.75 -37.59
CA ALA A 21 -19.14 10.15 -36.21
C ALA A 21 -18.12 9.25 -35.51
N ARG A 22 -16.91 9.79 -35.33
CA ARG A 22 -15.97 9.23 -34.40
C ARG A 22 -16.78 9.09 -33.11
N ALA A 23 -17.16 7.85 -32.78
CA ALA A 23 -17.80 7.57 -31.52
C ALA A 23 -16.92 8.25 -30.47
N GLN A 24 -17.39 9.39 -29.98
CA GLN A 24 -16.66 10.16 -28.99
C GLN A 24 -16.61 9.24 -27.78
N ALA A 25 -15.43 8.66 -27.53
CA ALA A 25 -15.24 7.79 -26.38
C ALA A 25 -15.90 8.45 -25.17
N ALA A 26 -16.74 7.71 -24.47
CA ALA A 26 -17.45 8.26 -23.32
C ALA A 26 -16.41 8.91 -22.39
N PRO A 27 -16.65 10.14 -21.92
CA PRO A 27 -15.65 10.82 -21.10
C PRO A 27 -15.31 9.98 -19.87
N TRP A 28 -14.01 9.93 -19.53
CA TRP A 28 -13.58 9.25 -18.31
C TRP A 28 -14.51 9.63 -17.13
N PRO A 29 -14.94 8.64 -16.33
CA PRO A 29 -14.54 7.24 -16.20
C PRO A 29 -15.59 6.23 -16.72
N SER A 30 -16.44 6.57 -17.68
CA SER A 30 -17.65 5.81 -18.01
C SER A 30 -17.44 4.65 -18.98
N GLU A 31 -16.29 4.60 -19.69
CA GLU A 31 -16.05 3.62 -20.75
C GLU A 31 -15.91 2.19 -20.22
N ARG A 32 -15.12 2.01 -19.16
CA ARG A 32 -14.85 0.72 -18.54
C ARG A 32 -14.63 0.86 -17.03
N PRO A 33 -14.68 -0.23 -16.25
CA PRO A 33 -14.31 -0.18 -14.84
C PRO A 33 -12.84 0.24 -14.65
N VAL A 34 -12.58 1.03 -13.61
CA VAL A 34 -11.22 1.35 -13.15
C VAL A 34 -10.68 0.14 -12.41
N GLU A 35 -9.56 -0.41 -12.87
CA GLU A 35 -8.84 -1.45 -12.15
C GLU A 35 -8.03 -0.82 -11.02
N VAL A 36 -8.17 -1.35 -9.80
CA VAL A 36 -7.37 -0.98 -8.64
C VAL A 36 -6.47 -2.17 -8.29
N ILE A 37 -5.19 -2.07 -8.63
CA ILE A 37 -4.21 -3.12 -8.39
C ILE A 37 -3.73 -3.04 -6.95
N VAL A 38 -3.91 -4.12 -6.19
CA VAL A 38 -3.37 -4.31 -4.85
C VAL A 38 -2.13 -5.20 -4.96
N PRO A 39 -0.93 -4.71 -4.58
CA PRO A 39 0.34 -5.44 -4.73
C PRO A 39 0.57 -6.54 -3.68
N PHE A 40 -0.45 -6.88 -2.90
CA PHE A 40 -0.41 -7.87 -1.82
C PHE A 40 -1.57 -8.87 -1.92
N PRO A 41 -1.49 -10.03 -1.23
CA PRO A 41 -2.57 -11.01 -1.20
C PRO A 41 -3.88 -10.45 -0.66
N ALA A 42 -4.97 -11.04 -1.11
CA ALA A 42 -6.31 -10.72 -0.60
C ALA A 42 -6.41 -10.97 0.92
N GLY A 43 -7.17 -10.12 1.62
CA GLY A 43 -7.37 -10.19 3.06
C GLY A 43 -6.25 -9.56 3.91
N GLY A 44 -5.16 -9.09 3.30
CA GLY A 44 -4.16 -8.26 4.00
C GLY A 44 -4.61 -6.82 4.15
N GLY A 45 -3.97 -6.05 5.05
CA GLY A 45 -4.39 -4.69 5.40
C GLY A 45 -4.54 -3.74 4.19
N VAL A 46 -3.67 -3.85 3.18
CA VAL A 46 -3.75 -3.04 1.93
C VAL A 46 -4.97 -3.41 1.09
N ASP A 47 -5.32 -4.71 1.01
CA ASP A 47 -6.50 -5.18 0.28
C ASP A 47 -7.79 -4.73 0.97
N VAL A 48 -7.85 -4.92 2.30
CA VAL A 48 -9.00 -4.50 3.13
C VAL A 48 -9.22 -2.99 3.01
N MET A 49 -8.16 -2.18 3.16
CA MET A 49 -8.23 -0.72 2.98
C MET A 49 -8.79 -0.35 1.60
N SER A 50 -8.26 -0.96 0.53
CA SER A 50 -8.67 -0.63 -0.84
C SER A 50 -10.15 -0.96 -1.08
N ARG A 51 -10.61 -2.13 -0.61
CA ARG A 51 -12.01 -2.56 -0.74
C ARG A 51 -12.97 -1.74 0.11
N LEU A 52 -12.48 -1.15 1.19
CA LEU A 52 -13.30 -0.30 2.06
C LEU A 52 -13.44 1.13 1.49
N VAL A 53 -12.36 1.73 1.00
CA VAL A 53 -12.38 3.14 0.55
C VAL A 53 -12.89 3.30 -0.88
N MET A 54 -12.59 2.38 -1.81
CA MET A 54 -12.91 2.55 -3.23
C MET A 54 -14.39 2.63 -3.57
N PRO A 55 -15.32 1.91 -2.92
CA PRO A 55 -16.76 2.12 -3.13
C PRO A 55 -17.20 3.56 -2.87
N LEU A 56 -16.68 4.18 -1.82
CA LEU A 56 -17.02 5.55 -1.44
C LEU A 56 -16.43 6.58 -2.42
N VAL A 57 -15.19 6.37 -2.87
CA VAL A 57 -14.58 7.18 -3.93
C VAL A 57 -15.38 7.07 -5.22
N THR A 58 -15.77 5.85 -5.60
CA THR A 58 -16.57 5.59 -6.80
C THR A 58 -17.92 6.30 -6.76
N ALA A 59 -18.56 6.35 -5.59
CA ALA A 59 -19.83 7.03 -5.40
C ALA A 59 -19.75 8.58 -5.60
N GLN A 60 -18.56 9.16 -5.44
CA GLN A 60 -18.34 10.60 -5.66
C GLN A 60 -18.13 10.96 -7.13
N ILE A 61 -17.90 9.99 -8.01
CA ILE A 61 -17.56 10.26 -9.42
C ILE A 61 -18.61 9.62 -10.32
N PRO A 62 -19.55 10.43 -10.89
CA PRO A 62 -20.61 9.90 -11.76
C PRO A 62 -20.07 9.05 -12.90
N GLY A 63 -20.65 7.86 -13.08
CA GLY A 63 -20.27 6.90 -14.12
C GLY A 63 -19.05 6.04 -13.79
N MET A 64 -18.36 6.28 -12.68
CA MET A 64 -17.22 5.46 -12.25
C MET A 64 -17.71 4.09 -11.74
N ARG A 65 -17.02 3.06 -12.16
CA ARG A 65 -17.10 1.70 -11.61
C ARG A 65 -15.67 1.25 -11.34
N HIS A 66 -15.46 0.39 -10.36
CA HIS A 66 -14.12 -0.13 -10.06
C HIS A 66 -14.12 -1.65 -9.88
N VAL A 67 -12.95 -2.25 -10.00
CA VAL A 67 -12.65 -3.63 -9.64
C VAL A 67 -11.30 -3.67 -8.94
N VAL A 68 -11.23 -4.35 -7.80
CA VAL A 68 -9.98 -4.55 -7.06
C VAL A 68 -9.37 -5.89 -7.44
N THR A 69 -8.12 -5.87 -7.91
CA THR A 69 -7.36 -7.06 -8.30
C THR A 69 -6.08 -7.18 -7.47
N ASN A 70 -5.73 -8.39 -7.07
CA ASN A 70 -4.51 -8.63 -6.30
C ASN A 70 -3.40 -9.15 -7.23
N ARG A 71 -2.26 -8.44 -7.29
CA ARG A 71 -1.04 -8.81 -8.03
C ARG A 71 0.15 -8.83 -7.09
N SER A 72 0.19 -9.84 -6.24
CA SER A 72 1.20 -9.98 -5.19
C SER A 72 2.51 -10.58 -5.69
N GLY A 73 3.58 -10.34 -4.95
CA GLY A 73 4.90 -10.94 -5.12
C GLY A 73 6.03 -9.93 -4.99
N ALA A 74 7.22 -10.42 -4.60
CA ALA A 74 8.44 -9.65 -4.40
C ALA A 74 8.20 -8.38 -3.54
N ALA A 75 7.60 -8.54 -2.35
CA ALA A 75 7.25 -7.45 -1.44
C ALA A 75 6.42 -6.32 -2.10
N GLY A 76 5.57 -6.66 -3.09
CA GLY A 76 4.72 -5.72 -3.81
C GLY A 76 5.29 -5.21 -5.14
N GLN A 77 6.55 -5.51 -5.47
CA GLN A 77 7.19 -5.04 -6.71
C GLN A 77 6.38 -5.38 -7.96
N ILE A 78 5.83 -6.60 -8.06
CA ILE A 78 5.07 -7.04 -9.25
C ILE A 78 3.86 -6.13 -9.50
N GLY A 79 3.10 -5.84 -8.44
CA GLY A 79 1.94 -4.95 -8.55
C GLY A 79 2.33 -3.51 -8.83
N LEU A 80 3.37 -2.99 -8.18
CA LEU A 80 3.88 -1.63 -8.42
C LEU A 80 4.38 -1.45 -9.84
N GLU A 81 5.10 -2.42 -10.41
CA GLU A 81 5.53 -2.38 -11.82
C GLU A 81 4.33 -2.39 -12.78
N ALA A 82 3.28 -3.15 -12.45
CA ALA A 82 2.05 -3.16 -13.26
C ALA A 82 1.33 -1.81 -13.24
N ILE A 83 1.26 -1.14 -12.08
CA ILE A 83 0.68 0.20 -11.96
C ILE A 83 1.53 1.22 -12.71
N PHE A 84 2.87 1.19 -12.53
CA PHE A 84 3.79 2.15 -13.14
C PHE A 84 3.74 2.15 -14.66
N ASN A 85 3.64 0.96 -15.26
CA ASN A 85 3.63 0.76 -16.71
C ASN A 85 2.23 0.84 -17.32
N ALA A 86 1.19 1.10 -16.54
CA ALA A 86 -0.16 1.28 -17.05
C ALA A 86 -0.31 2.61 -17.83
N ALA A 87 -1.27 2.65 -18.74
CA ALA A 87 -1.62 3.89 -19.44
C ALA A 87 -2.11 4.95 -18.43
N PRO A 88 -1.67 6.22 -18.55
CA PRO A 88 -2.11 7.29 -17.66
C PRO A 88 -3.48 7.84 -18.06
N ASP A 89 -4.45 6.99 -18.30
CA ASP A 89 -5.80 7.30 -18.77
C ASP A 89 -6.86 7.31 -17.65
N GLY A 90 -6.43 7.01 -16.40
CA GLY A 90 -7.29 6.96 -15.23
C GLY A 90 -8.06 5.65 -15.05
N TYR A 91 -7.86 4.65 -15.91
CA TYR A 91 -8.52 3.34 -15.77
C TYR A 91 -7.68 2.30 -15.04
N THR A 92 -6.46 2.65 -14.66
CA THR A 92 -5.63 1.84 -13.76
C THR A 92 -5.17 2.72 -12.60
N LEU A 93 -5.51 2.33 -11.41
CA LEU A 93 -5.00 2.86 -10.14
C LEU A 93 -4.35 1.72 -9.38
N GLY A 94 -3.70 2.03 -8.28
CA GLY A 94 -3.17 0.99 -7.42
C GLY A 94 -3.04 1.41 -5.97
N ALA A 95 -2.95 0.42 -5.11
CA ALA A 95 -2.58 0.63 -3.73
C ALA A 95 -1.06 0.54 -3.56
N THR A 96 -0.54 1.14 -2.51
CA THR A 96 0.87 1.07 -2.14
C THR A 96 1.07 1.14 -0.65
N THR A 97 2.27 0.79 -0.20
CA THR A 97 2.74 1.01 1.18
C THR A 97 4.09 1.72 1.16
N LEU A 98 4.24 2.76 1.98
CA LEU A 98 5.54 3.32 2.31
C LEU A 98 6.01 2.66 3.64
N PRO A 99 7.29 2.44 3.84
CA PRO A 99 8.43 2.78 2.99
C PRO A 99 8.77 1.76 1.89
N ALA A 100 8.09 0.59 1.79
CA ALA A 100 8.42 -0.47 0.84
C ALA A 100 8.46 0.02 -0.61
N HIS A 101 7.50 0.84 -1.00
CA HIS A 101 7.43 1.48 -2.32
C HIS A 101 8.75 2.21 -2.70
N ASN A 102 9.34 2.94 -1.74
CA ASN A 102 10.58 3.68 -1.93
C ASN A 102 11.81 2.76 -1.80
N ALA A 103 11.77 1.78 -0.90
CA ALA A 103 12.89 0.92 -0.57
C ALA A 103 13.25 -0.07 -1.68
N ILE A 104 12.24 -0.60 -2.41
CA ILE A 104 12.42 -1.62 -3.45
C ILE A 104 13.43 -1.21 -4.53
N PRO A 105 13.32 -0.04 -5.19
CA PRO A 105 14.26 0.35 -6.23
C PRO A 105 15.66 0.70 -5.70
N MET A 106 15.82 0.92 -4.39
CA MET A 106 17.14 1.10 -3.78
C MET A 106 17.87 -0.23 -3.57
N GLU A 107 17.11 -1.28 -3.23
CA GLU A 107 17.65 -2.59 -2.91
C GLU A 107 17.98 -3.42 -4.16
N ARG A 108 17.10 -3.36 -5.17
CA ARG A 108 17.16 -4.23 -6.34
C ARG A 108 16.64 -3.56 -7.60
N ALA A 109 16.89 -4.18 -8.75
CA ALA A 109 16.36 -3.69 -10.02
C ALA A 109 14.83 -3.71 -10.02
N ALA A 110 14.23 -2.55 -10.25
CA ALA A 110 12.80 -2.36 -10.40
C ALA A 110 12.49 -1.56 -11.67
N ARG A 111 11.36 -1.87 -12.30
CA ARG A 111 10.89 -1.17 -13.51
C ARG A 111 10.01 0.02 -13.18
N PHE A 112 10.28 0.67 -12.05
CA PHE A 112 9.62 1.90 -11.64
C PHE A 112 10.57 2.79 -10.83
N ARG A 113 10.24 4.07 -10.76
CA ARG A 113 10.86 5.03 -9.86
C ARG A 113 9.82 5.49 -8.87
N ALA A 114 10.15 5.40 -7.57
CA ALA A 114 9.19 5.59 -6.50
C ALA A 114 8.46 6.95 -6.58
N MET A 115 9.17 8.03 -6.87
CA MET A 115 8.60 9.38 -6.84
C MET A 115 7.93 9.82 -8.16
N ASP A 116 7.94 8.97 -9.20
CA ASP A 116 7.29 9.28 -10.48
C ASP A 116 5.79 8.95 -10.51
N PHE A 117 5.30 8.14 -9.59
CA PHE A 117 3.86 7.84 -9.49
C PHE A 117 3.03 9.09 -9.19
N THR A 118 1.76 9.05 -9.57
CA THR A 118 0.77 10.04 -9.15
C THR A 118 0.23 9.66 -7.78
N PHE A 119 0.57 10.44 -6.74
CA PHE A 119 0.09 10.23 -5.36
C PHE A 119 -1.32 10.79 -5.21
N LEU A 120 -2.30 9.95 -4.86
CA LEU A 120 -3.72 10.33 -4.77
C LEU A 120 -4.14 10.57 -3.32
N ALA A 121 -4.05 9.54 -2.48
CA ALA A 121 -4.38 9.67 -1.06
C ALA A 121 -3.66 8.62 -0.22
N ASN A 122 -3.14 9.02 0.94
CA ASN A 122 -2.84 8.12 2.05
C ASN A 122 -4.11 7.91 2.87
N VAL A 123 -4.31 6.71 3.36
CA VAL A 123 -5.51 6.34 4.13
C VAL A 123 -5.14 5.89 5.53
N VAL A 124 -4.10 5.07 5.65
CA VAL A 124 -3.70 4.38 6.89
C VAL A 124 -2.27 4.72 7.25
N GLY A 125 -2.01 4.93 8.54
CA GLY A 125 -0.67 4.97 9.13
C GLY A 125 -0.59 3.98 10.27
N ASP A 126 -0.03 2.79 10.03
CA ASP A 126 -0.08 1.65 10.93
C ASP A 126 1.31 1.33 11.48
N ALA A 127 1.50 1.52 12.78
CA ALA A 127 2.78 1.28 13.44
C ALA A 127 3.16 -0.21 13.38
N ASN A 128 4.46 -0.49 13.21
CA ASN A 128 4.96 -1.85 13.35
C ASN A 128 4.95 -2.30 14.81
N CYS A 129 4.89 -3.61 15.01
CA CYS A 129 4.92 -4.22 16.32
C CYS A 129 5.48 -5.65 16.26
N PHE A 130 5.70 -6.24 17.41
CA PHE A 130 6.02 -7.67 17.52
C PHE A 130 4.81 -8.45 18.02
N TYR A 131 4.32 -9.36 17.19
CA TYR A 131 3.34 -10.36 17.56
C TYR A 131 4.03 -11.68 17.94
N VAL A 132 3.58 -12.24 19.05
CA VAL A 132 3.93 -13.60 19.50
C VAL A 132 2.67 -14.37 19.82
N ARG A 133 2.74 -15.70 19.81
CA ARG A 133 1.67 -16.53 20.36
C ARG A 133 1.50 -16.26 21.86
N THR A 134 0.31 -16.47 22.39
CA THR A 134 0.03 -16.28 23.82
C THR A 134 0.82 -17.21 24.72
N ASP A 135 1.17 -18.41 24.24
CA ASP A 135 2.00 -19.40 24.95
C ASP A 135 3.51 -19.19 24.76
N SER A 136 3.92 -18.19 23.98
CA SER A 136 5.32 -17.82 23.79
C SER A 136 6.00 -17.46 25.11
N PRO A 137 7.28 -17.82 25.32
CA PRO A 137 8.05 -17.39 26.47
C PRO A 137 8.28 -15.86 26.51
N PHE A 138 8.13 -15.17 25.38
CA PHE A 138 8.32 -13.73 25.30
C PHE A 138 7.06 -12.99 25.80
N ARG A 139 7.18 -12.29 26.92
CA ARG A 139 6.08 -11.53 27.53
C ARG A 139 6.21 -10.03 27.27
N ASN A 140 7.41 -9.56 26.99
CA ASN A 140 7.77 -8.18 26.71
C ASN A 140 9.00 -8.12 25.78
N VAL A 141 9.38 -6.91 25.38
CA VAL A 141 10.55 -6.69 24.50
C VAL A 141 11.87 -7.12 25.18
N ALA A 142 12.00 -6.96 26.49
CA ALA A 142 13.22 -7.32 27.21
C ALA A 142 13.48 -8.84 27.16
N ASP A 143 12.43 -9.68 27.24
CA ASP A 143 12.55 -11.13 27.10
C ASP A 143 13.09 -11.51 25.72
N LEU A 144 12.58 -10.84 24.66
CA LEU A 144 13.03 -11.06 23.28
C LEU A 144 14.49 -10.64 23.10
N VAL A 145 14.88 -9.48 23.64
CA VAL A 145 16.26 -8.98 23.60
C VAL A 145 17.21 -9.93 24.34
N ALA A 146 16.83 -10.40 25.52
CA ALA A 146 17.64 -11.37 26.27
C ALA A 146 17.80 -12.69 25.52
N ALA A 147 16.73 -13.21 24.90
CA ALA A 147 16.78 -14.44 24.12
C ALA A 147 17.63 -14.28 22.85
N ALA A 148 17.56 -13.14 22.15
CA ALA A 148 18.37 -12.85 20.96
C ALA A 148 19.87 -12.82 21.31
N ARG A 149 20.24 -12.25 22.45
CA ARG A 149 21.63 -12.24 22.95
C ARG A 149 22.12 -13.62 23.38
N ALA A 150 21.25 -14.40 24.02
CA ALA A 150 21.60 -15.76 24.51
C ALA A 150 21.71 -16.79 23.37
N ARG A 151 20.99 -16.57 22.26
CA ARG A 151 20.90 -17.50 21.10
C ARG A 151 21.15 -16.77 19.79
N PRO A 152 22.37 -16.26 19.53
CA PRO A 152 22.69 -15.52 18.30
C PRO A 152 22.35 -16.33 17.03
N GLY A 153 21.59 -15.71 16.09
CA GLY A 153 21.26 -16.32 14.81
C GLY A 153 20.29 -17.52 14.90
N GLN A 154 19.59 -17.74 16.02
CA GLN A 154 18.67 -18.88 16.18
C GLN A 154 17.21 -18.46 16.21
N LEU A 155 16.88 -17.27 16.70
CA LEU A 155 15.50 -16.78 16.70
C LEU A 155 15.04 -16.46 15.27
N THR A 156 13.85 -16.92 14.94
CA THR A 156 13.21 -16.71 13.64
C THR A 156 12.13 -15.65 13.71
N TYR A 157 12.05 -14.78 12.71
CA TYR A 157 10.96 -13.83 12.60
C TYR A 157 10.40 -13.76 11.19
N GLY A 158 9.07 -13.57 11.11
CA GLY A 158 8.37 -13.35 9.85
C GLY A 158 8.13 -11.88 9.58
N THR A 159 8.20 -11.49 8.31
CA THR A 159 7.80 -10.17 7.79
C THR A 159 6.97 -10.31 6.52
N THR A 160 6.45 -9.21 5.99
CA THR A 160 5.73 -9.16 4.71
C THR A 160 6.64 -9.08 3.48
N GLY A 161 7.94 -9.29 3.65
CA GLY A 161 8.92 -9.42 2.57
C GLY A 161 10.20 -8.60 2.78
N VAL A 162 11.23 -8.90 1.97
CA VAL A 162 12.48 -8.14 1.97
C VAL A 162 12.22 -6.71 1.48
N GLY A 163 12.74 -5.70 2.19
CA GLY A 163 12.51 -4.29 1.89
C GLY A 163 11.13 -3.76 2.30
N SER A 164 10.28 -4.59 2.93
CA SER A 164 9.04 -4.11 3.55
C SER A 164 9.32 -3.21 4.76
N ASP A 165 8.31 -2.44 5.19
CA ASP A 165 8.37 -1.68 6.44
C ASP A 165 8.73 -2.57 7.63
N ASP A 166 8.19 -3.79 7.66
CA ASP A 166 8.48 -4.79 8.70
C ASP A 166 9.95 -5.21 8.72
N HIS A 167 10.56 -5.44 7.54
CA HIS A 167 11.97 -5.79 7.45
C HIS A 167 12.85 -4.61 7.89
N LEU A 168 12.53 -3.39 7.45
CA LEU A 168 13.25 -2.18 7.86
C LEU A 168 13.08 -1.90 9.37
N PHE A 169 11.89 -2.16 9.92
CA PHE A 169 11.63 -2.12 11.35
C PHE A 169 12.55 -3.07 12.11
N MET A 170 12.70 -4.31 11.65
CA MET A 170 13.61 -5.27 12.29
C MET A 170 15.06 -4.82 12.28
N LEU A 171 15.54 -4.24 11.16
CA LEU A 171 16.89 -3.70 11.08
C LEU A 171 17.11 -2.56 12.07
N ASN A 172 16.12 -1.67 12.23
CA ASN A 172 16.15 -0.58 13.21
C ASN A 172 16.12 -1.13 14.64
N PHE A 173 15.27 -2.11 14.91
CA PHE A 173 15.19 -2.76 16.22
C PHE A 173 16.51 -3.45 16.61
N GLU A 174 17.08 -4.27 15.73
CA GLU A 174 18.34 -4.96 16.00
C GLU A 174 19.46 -3.97 16.34
N GLN A 175 19.50 -2.84 15.64
CA GLN A 175 20.47 -1.78 15.91
C GLN A 175 20.20 -1.07 17.25
N ALA A 176 18.97 -0.64 17.50
CA ALA A 176 18.60 0.07 18.72
C ALA A 176 18.78 -0.80 19.97
N ALA A 177 18.42 -2.08 19.89
CA ALA A 177 18.57 -3.04 20.98
C ALA A 177 19.97 -3.62 21.13
N GLN A 178 20.88 -3.35 20.16
CA GLN A 178 22.24 -3.89 20.11
C GLN A 178 22.23 -5.42 20.26
N VAL A 179 21.39 -6.10 19.46
CA VAL A 179 21.30 -7.57 19.41
C VAL A 179 21.91 -8.11 18.12
N PRO A 180 22.42 -9.36 18.13
CA PRO A 180 22.85 -10.02 16.91
C PRO A 180 21.69 -10.16 15.90
N PRO A 181 21.99 -10.21 14.58
CA PRO A 181 20.97 -10.49 13.58
C PRO A 181 20.25 -11.81 13.84
N MET A 182 18.92 -11.80 13.66
CA MET A 182 18.06 -12.96 13.77
C MET A 182 17.74 -13.54 12.40
N VAL A 183 17.10 -14.71 12.33
CA VAL A 183 16.78 -15.39 11.06
C VAL A 183 15.51 -14.79 10.47
N HIS A 184 15.64 -14.10 9.36
CA HIS A 184 14.53 -13.52 8.61
C HIS A 184 13.83 -14.55 7.74
N ILE A 185 12.51 -14.66 7.84
CA ILE A 185 11.64 -15.48 6.98
C ILE A 185 10.64 -14.56 6.29
N PRO A 186 10.87 -14.17 5.02
CA PRO A 186 9.99 -13.31 4.29
C PRO A 186 8.74 -14.04 3.78
N PHE A 187 7.57 -13.39 3.89
CA PHE A 187 6.30 -13.84 3.34
C PHE A 187 5.76 -12.85 2.32
N ALA A 188 4.80 -13.28 1.50
CA ALA A 188 4.18 -12.40 0.50
C ALA A 188 3.14 -11.41 1.10
N GLY A 189 3.10 -11.26 2.42
CA GLY A 189 2.16 -10.38 3.14
C GLY A 189 1.77 -10.95 4.49
N ALA A 190 1.00 -10.19 5.30
CA ALA A 190 0.55 -10.61 6.63
C ALA A 190 -0.40 -11.82 6.58
N ALA A 191 -1.28 -11.90 5.57
CA ALA A 191 -2.25 -12.98 5.45
C ALA A 191 -1.61 -14.40 5.41
N PRO A 192 -0.54 -14.69 4.64
CA PRO A 192 0.15 -15.97 4.71
C PRO A 192 1.08 -16.11 5.94
N LEU A 193 1.56 -15.02 6.54
CA LEU A 193 2.45 -15.07 7.71
C LEU A 193 1.70 -15.45 9.01
N ILE A 194 0.54 -14.87 9.25
CA ILE A 194 -0.19 -15.04 10.53
C ILE A 194 -0.46 -16.53 10.85
N PRO A 195 -0.92 -17.39 9.93
CA PRO A 195 -1.03 -18.82 10.18
C PRO A 195 0.28 -19.50 10.57
N GLN A 196 1.41 -19.07 10.01
CA GLN A 196 2.74 -19.63 10.34
C GLN A 196 3.17 -19.25 11.76
N LEU A 197 2.87 -18.01 12.19
CA LEU A 197 3.07 -17.58 13.57
C LEU A 197 2.22 -18.41 14.53
N LEU A 198 0.93 -18.57 14.24
CA LEU A 198 0.01 -19.37 15.05
C LEU A 198 0.42 -20.85 15.11
N GLY A 199 0.97 -21.39 14.03
CA GLY A 199 1.52 -22.75 13.95
C GLY A 199 2.88 -22.93 14.65
N GLY A 200 3.53 -21.84 15.09
CA GLY A 200 4.86 -21.89 15.72
C GLY A 200 6.01 -22.13 14.75
N HIS A 201 5.82 -21.85 13.46
CA HIS A 201 6.87 -21.98 12.43
C HIS A 201 7.82 -20.78 12.40
N VAL A 202 7.46 -19.68 13.09
CA VAL A 202 8.32 -18.54 13.42
C VAL A 202 8.15 -18.22 14.89
N ASP A 203 9.21 -17.73 15.55
CA ASP A 203 9.19 -17.38 16.97
C ASP A 203 8.32 -16.14 17.21
N PHE A 204 8.37 -15.17 16.30
CA PHE A 204 7.54 -13.96 16.33
C PHE A 204 7.32 -13.41 14.92
N ALA A 205 6.33 -12.53 14.79
CA ALA A 205 6.09 -11.76 13.57
C ALA A 205 6.37 -10.27 13.83
N ALA A 206 7.15 -9.66 12.96
CA ALA A 206 7.28 -8.23 12.84
C ALA A 206 6.29 -7.79 11.74
N ILE A 207 5.15 -7.22 12.12
CA ILE A 207 4.08 -6.72 11.24
C ILE A 207 3.41 -5.50 11.88
N ASN A 208 2.40 -4.93 11.23
CA ASN A 208 1.71 -3.77 11.76
C ASN A 208 0.66 -4.15 12.82
N VAL A 209 0.37 -3.21 13.73
CA VAL A 209 -0.57 -3.46 14.85
C VAL A 209 -1.96 -3.85 14.35
N GLY A 210 -2.47 -3.19 13.31
CA GLY A 210 -3.78 -3.46 12.74
C GLY A 210 -3.93 -4.83 12.07
N ASP A 211 -2.82 -5.44 11.62
CA ASP A 211 -2.86 -6.67 10.82
C ASP A 211 -3.39 -7.89 11.59
N ALA A 212 -3.19 -7.96 12.90
CA ALA A 212 -3.62 -9.08 13.73
C ALA A 212 -4.25 -8.67 15.08
N LEU A 213 -4.69 -7.42 15.23
CA LEU A 213 -5.24 -6.91 16.50
C LEU A 213 -6.50 -7.67 16.95
N ALA A 214 -7.33 -8.11 15.99
CA ALA A 214 -8.47 -8.99 16.30
C ALA A 214 -8.03 -10.26 17.03
N MET A 215 -6.97 -10.93 16.56
CA MET A 215 -6.46 -12.15 17.20
C MET A 215 -5.82 -11.89 18.55
N LYS A 216 -5.23 -10.71 18.75
CA LYS A 216 -4.78 -10.28 20.09
C LYS A 216 -5.97 -10.13 21.02
N ARG A 217 -7.08 -9.52 20.59
CA ARG A 217 -8.32 -9.38 21.38
C ARG A 217 -9.00 -10.72 21.68
N GLU A 218 -8.86 -11.68 20.78
CA GLU A 218 -9.32 -13.07 20.99
C GLU A 218 -8.40 -13.88 21.91
N GLY A 219 -7.29 -13.30 22.40
CA GLY A 219 -6.32 -13.96 23.27
C GLY A 219 -5.46 -15.02 22.57
N ARG A 220 -5.40 -15.04 21.25
CA ARG A 220 -4.58 -15.98 20.46
C ARG A 220 -3.16 -15.50 20.25
N LEU A 221 -2.98 -14.19 20.18
CA LEU A 221 -1.70 -13.52 20.02
C LEU A 221 -1.49 -12.47 21.11
N ARG A 222 -0.24 -12.12 21.34
CA ARG A 222 0.20 -11.01 22.19
C ARG A 222 1.05 -10.06 21.39
N ILE A 223 0.91 -8.74 21.63
CA ILE A 223 1.82 -7.72 21.12
C ILE A 223 2.80 -7.36 22.23
N LEU A 224 4.10 -7.35 21.93
CA LEU A 224 5.14 -7.00 22.90
C LEU A 224 5.34 -5.50 23.05
N ALA A 225 5.36 -4.77 21.94
CA ALA A 225 5.39 -3.31 21.87
C ALA A 225 5.00 -2.83 20.48
N GLN A 226 4.61 -1.55 20.37
CA GLN A 226 4.29 -0.86 19.12
C GLN A 226 5.30 0.26 18.83
N ALA A 227 5.71 0.39 17.56
CA ALA A 227 6.73 1.34 17.10
C ALA A 227 6.14 2.72 16.77
N ALA A 228 5.30 3.24 17.67
CA ALA A 228 4.60 4.52 17.57
C ALA A 228 5.13 5.52 18.60
N GLU A 229 4.87 6.81 18.39
CA GLU A 229 5.21 7.86 19.37
C GLU A 229 4.37 7.73 20.63
N THR A 230 3.11 7.39 20.47
CA THR A 230 2.14 7.18 21.54
C THR A 230 1.41 5.86 21.32
N ARG A 231 0.84 5.31 22.38
CA ARG A 231 0.02 4.10 22.26
C ARG A 231 -1.21 4.37 21.41
N TRP A 232 -1.50 3.46 20.47
CA TRP A 232 -2.74 3.55 19.71
C TRP A 232 -3.97 3.31 20.59
N GLU A 233 -5.03 4.11 20.41
CA GLU A 233 -6.26 4.06 21.23
C GLU A 233 -6.96 2.69 21.22
N GLU A 234 -6.82 1.91 20.14
CA GLU A 234 -7.39 0.57 20.02
C GLU A 234 -6.48 -0.53 20.64
N ALA A 235 -5.25 -0.18 21.04
CA ALA A 235 -4.29 -1.05 21.71
C ALA A 235 -3.61 -0.34 22.91
N PRO A 236 -4.39 0.24 23.86
CA PRO A 236 -3.85 1.09 24.93
C PRO A 236 -3.03 0.31 25.97
N ASP A 237 -3.23 -1.00 26.05
CA ASP A 237 -2.47 -1.91 26.90
C ASP A 237 -1.12 -2.34 26.33
N VAL A 238 -0.84 -2.00 25.06
CA VAL A 238 0.43 -2.30 24.39
C VAL A 238 1.39 -1.12 24.58
N PRO A 239 2.55 -1.29 25.24
CA PRO A 239 3.52 -0.22 25.39
C PRO A 239 4.14 0.15 24.05
N THR A 240 4.68 1.37 23.93
CA THR A 240 5.55 1.73 22.82
C THR A 240 6.96 1.18 23.04
N PHE A 241 7.76 1.07 21.96
CA PHE A 241 9.19 0.73 22.09
C PHE A 241 9.94 1.76 22.93
N ARG A 242 9.57 3.05 22.86
CA ARG A 242 10.15 4.10 23.70
C ARG A 242 9.86 3.88 25.18
N GLU A 243 8.65 3.46 25.55
CA GLU A 243 8.32 3.08 26.92
C GLU A 243 9.09 1.82 27.38
N ALA A 244 9.49 0.95 26.44
CA ALA A 244 10.36 -0.19 26.69
C ALA A 244 11.87 0.17 26.66
N GLY A 245 12.22 1.45 26.55
CA GLY A 245 13.62 1.93 26.58
C GLY A 245 14.34 1.88 25.24
N LEU A 246 13.63 1.69 24.12
CA LEU A 246 14.21 1.61 22.79
C LEU A 246 13.62 2.71 21.89
N ASP A 247 14.44 3.57 21.32
CA ASP A 247 13.99 4.61 20.39
C ASP A 247 13.79 4.01 18.99
N VAL A 248 12.66 3.32 18.82
CA VAL A 248 12.26 2.70 17.55
C VAL A 248 10.89 3.22 17.16
N LEU A 249 10.85 3.97 16.07
CA LEU A 249 9.64 4.42 15.38
C LEU A 249 9.64 3.84 13.98
N ASN A 250 8.57 3.15 13.60
CA ASN A 250 8.42 2.59 12.26
C ASN A 250 6.95 2.22 12.00
N GLY A 251 6.53 2.26 10.74
CA GLY A 251 5.18 1.89 10.36
C GLY A 251 4.99 1.89 8.85
N ALA A 252 3.82 1.39 8.45
CA ALA A 252 3.37 1.41 7.06
C ALA A 252 2.40 2.56 6.84
N GLU A 253 2.65 3.38 5.84
CA GLU A 253 1.68 4.32 5.29
C GLU A 253 1.05 3.67 4.06
N ARG A 254 -0.26 3.41 4.12
CA ARG A 254 -0.99 2.70 3.07
C ARG A 254 -1.91 3.66 2.32
N GLY A 255 -1.76 3.73 1.00
CA GLY A 255 -2.48 4.70 0.19
C GLY A 255 -2.74 4.25 -1.24
N LEU A 256 -3.35 5.14 -2.00
CA LEU A 256 -3.70 4.94 -3.40
C LEU A 256 -2.85 5.85 -4.28
N ILE A 257 -2.40 5.29 -5.41
CA ILE A 257 -1.56 5.95 -6.42
C ILE A 257 -2.11 5.69 -7.82
N GLY A 258 -1.69 6.50 -8.77
CA GLY A 258 -1.87 6.26 -10.20
C GLY A 258 -0.55 6.10 -10.93
N PRO A 259 -0.57 5.67 -12.21
CA PRO A 259 0.62 5.64 -13.04
C PRO A 259 1.25 7.03 -13.19
N PRO A 260 2.52 7.11 -13.63
CA PRO A 260 3.15 8.38 -13.97
C PRO A 260 2.38 9.14 -15.05
N GLY A 261 2.29 10.47 -14.89
CA GLY A 261 1.70 11.34 -15.91
C GLY A 261 0.17 11.28 -16.02
N LEU A 262 -0.52 10.85 -14.97
CA LEU A 262 -1.99 10.92 -14.93
C LEU A 262 -2.45 12.37 -15.15
N PRO A 263 -3.40 12.65 -16.09
CA PRO A 263 -3.87 14.00 -16.37
C PRO A 263 -4.35 14.73 -15.11
N GLU A 264 -4.02 16.01 -15.00
CA GLU A 264 -4.37 16.84 -13.82
C GLU A 264 -5.88 16.85 -13.54
N ALA A 265 -6.72 16.92 -14.58
CA ALA A 265 -8.16 16.89 -14.42
C ALA A 265 -8.68 15.58 -13.79
N ILE A 266 -8.05 14.43 -14.12
CA ILE A 266 -8.37 13.13 -13.51
C ILE A 266 -7.85 13.08 -12.07
N THR A 267 -6.61 13.51 -11.86
CA THR A 267 -5.98 13.54 -10.53
C THR A 267 -6.76 14.41 -9.57
N ALA A 268 -7.18 15.61 -9.99
CA ALA A 268 -7.97 16.52 -9.16
C ALA A 268 -9.34 15.93 -8.79
N ARG A 269 -10.03 15.27 -9.74
CA ARG A 269 -11.32 14.61 -9.46
C ARG A 269 -11.16 13.44 -8.48
N LEU A 270 -10.13 12.63 -8.65
CA LEU A 270 -9.84 11.50 -7.73
C LEU A 270 -9.47 12.03 -6.34
N SER A 271 -8.58 13.01 -6.24
CA SER A 271 -8.17 13.60 -4.96
C SER A 271 -9.34 14.22 -4.21
N ALA A 272 -10.24 14.94 -4.92
CA ALA A 272 -11.45 15.47 -4.32
C ALA A 272 -12.40 14.37 -3.81
N ALA A 273 -12.56 13.29 -4.59
CA ALA A 273 -13.37 12.14 -4.19
C ALA A 273 -12.79 11.43 -2.95
N PHE A 274 -11.47 11.25 -2.89
CA PHE A 274 -10.79 10.72 -1.69
C PHE A 274 -10.99 11.64 -0.49
N ALA A 275 -10.85 12.96 -0.65
CA ALA A 275 -11.03 13.90 0.45
C ALA A 275 -12.45 13.84 1.07
N VAL A 276 -13.47 13.53 0.28
CA VAL A 276 -14.83 13.30 0.76
C VAL A 276 -14.96 11.91 1.40
N ALA A 277 -14.51 10.86 0.70
CA ALA A 277 -14.61 9.48 1.16
C ALA A 277 -13.92 9.25 2.52
N LEU A 278 -12.76 9.86 2.74
CA LEU A 278 -11.98 9.72 3.99
C LEU A 278 -12.61 10.44 5.20
N ARG A 279 -13.67 11.23 4.99
CA ARG A 279 -14.46 11.89 6.05
C ARG A 279 -15.85 11.28 6.21
N ASP A 280 -16.19 10.29 5.41
CA ASP A 280 -17.47 9.62 5.48
C ASP A 280 -17.65 8.90 6.81
N THR A 281 -18.81 9.11 7.45
CA THR A 281 -19.07 8.58 8.80
C THR A 281 -19.15 7.05 8.84
N ASP A 282 -19.64 6.43 7.77
CA ASP A 282 -19.72 4.97 7.67
C ASP A 282 -18.33 4.37 7.43
N PHE A 283 -17.50 5.07 6.63
CA PHE A 283 -16.09 4.73 6.46
C PHE A 283 -15.35 4.77 7.80
N LEU A 284 -15.46 5.88 8.54
CA LEU A 284 -14.77 6.04 9.84
C LEU A 284 -15.18 4.95 10.83
N ARG A 285 -16.48 4.64 10.90
CA ARG A 285 -17.00 3.58 11.76
C ARG A 285 -16.48 2.20 11.35
N GLU A 286 -16.48 1.91 10.05
CA GLU A 286 -16.01 0.63 9.53
C GLU A 286 -14.49 0.48 9.69
N ALA A 287 -13.71 1.54 9.42
CA ALA A 287 -12.27 1.55 9.66
C ALA A 287 -11.93 1.23 11.13
N LYS A 288 -12.66 1.83 12.07
CA LYS A 288 -12.51 1.53 13.49
C LYS A 288 -12.86 0.07 13.81
N ARG A 289 -13.94 -0.47 13.24
CA ARG A 289 -14.34 -1.88 13.42
C ARG A 289 -13.30 -2.86 12.88
N GLN A 290 -12.59 -2.46 11.81
CA GLN A 290 -11.54 -3.25 11.15
C GLN A 290 -10.14 -3.00 11.75
N PHE A 291 -10.04 -2.24 12.84
CA PHE A 291 -8.76 -1.85 13.46
C PHE A 291 -7.80 -1.20 12.47
N MET A 292 -8.30 -0.27 11.70
CA MET A 292 -7.53 0.46 10.69
C MET A 292 -7.15 1.83 11.25
N PRO A 293 -5.87 2.09 11.58
CA PRO A 293 -5.43 3.39 12.10
C PRO A 293 -5.36 4.39 10.95
N LEU A 294 -6.27 5.36 10.94
CA LEU A 294 -6.40 6.31 9.85
C LEU A 294 -5.34 7.42 9.92
N HIS A 295 -4.70 7.69 8.79
CA HIS A 295 -3.80 8.83 8.59
C HIS A 295 -4.09 9.47 7.22
N PRO A 296 -5.22 10.21 7.07
CA PRO A 296 -5.66 10.73 5.79
C PRO A 296 -4.81 11.90 5.32
N LEU A 297 -4.11 11.73 4.19
CA LEU A 297 -3.44 12.78 3.43
C LEU A 297 -3.88 12.71 1.98
N VAL A 298 -4.03 13.85 1.29
CA VAL A 298 -4.51 13.87 -0.10
C VAL A 298 -3.55 14.68 -0.97
N GLY A 299 -3.29 14.17 -2.17
CA GLY A 299 -2.54 14.86 -3.22
C GLY A 299 -1.13 15.29 -2.78
N SER A 300 -0.90 16.60 -2.73
CA SER A 300 0.42 17.18 -2.39
C SER A 300 0.95 16.78 -1.03
N ASP A 301 0.08 16.65 -0.02
CA ASP A 301 0.49 16.28 1.34
C ASP A 301 0.97 14.83 1.39
N TYR A 302 0.28 13.93 0.67
CA TYR A 302 0.71 12.54 0.53
C TYR A 302 2.05 12.45 -0.23
N ARG A 303 2.19 13.18 -1.36
CA ARG A 303 3.44 13.24 -2.10
C ARG A 303 4.59 13.77 -1.24
N ALA A 304 4.36 14.81 -0.44
CA ALA A 304 5.37 15.36 0.46
C ALA A 304 5.81 14.35 1.53
N MET A 305 4.88 13.54 2.06
CA MET A 305 5.22 12.45 2.97
C MET A 305 6.07 11.38 2.26
N ALA A 306 5.69 10.96 1.06
CA ALA A 306 6.47 10.00 0.27
C ALA A 306 7.89 10.50 -0.03
N GLN A 307 8.05 11.81 -0.31
CA GLN A 307 9.37 12.41 -0.52
C GLN A 307 10.23 12.39 0.75
N ARG A 308 9.65 12.74 1.91
CA ARG A 308 10.38 12.62 3.20
C ARG A 308 10.82 11.20 3.48
N THR A 309 9.97 10.22 3.17
CA THR A 309 10.30 8.79 3.29
C THR A 309 11.46 8.41 2.37
N GLU A 310 11.44 8.86 1.11
CA GLU A 310 12.52 8.65 0.14
C GLU A 310 13.86 9.19 0.67
N ASP A 311 13.87 10.45 1.13
CA ASP A 311 15.06 11.12 1.65
C ASP A 311 15.65 10.39 2.88
N GLN A 312 14.80 9.96 3.81
CA GLN A 312 15.20 9.20 4.99
C GLN A 312 15.78 7.83 4.63
N LEU A 313 15.18 7.13 3.69
CA LEU A 313 15.66 5.82 3.23
C LEU A 313 16.98 5.94 2.48
N GLN A 314 17.20 6.97 1.69
CA GLN A 314 18.49 7.20 1.04
C GLN A 314 19.62 7.36 2.05
N VAL A 315 19.38 8.11 3.14
CA VAL A 315 20.35 8.25 4.24
C VAL A 315 20.60 6.90 4.94
N LEU A 316 19.53 6.15 5.21
CA LEU A 316 19.64 4.83 5.85
C LEU A 316 20.40 3.85 4.95
N TRP A 317 20.08 3.82 3.66
CA TRP A 317 20.72 2.94 2.68
C TRP A 317 22.23 3.17 2.60
N GLN A 318 22.67 4.42 2.61
CA GLN A 318 24.10 4.77 2.59
C GLN A 318 24.84 4.27 3.84
N ARG A 319 24.16 4.22 4.99
CA ARG A 319 24.74 3.78 6.27
C ARG A 319 24.68 2.27 6.45
N ARG A 320 23.58 1.66 6.09
CA ARG A 320 23.28 0.23 6.29
C ARG A 320 22.42 -0.30 5.15
N PRO A 321 23.02 -0.68 4.02
CA PRO A 321 22.28 -1.30 2.92
C PRO A 321 21.57 -2.58 3.38
N TRP A 322 20.25 -2.63 3.15
CA TRP A 322 19.46 -3.85 3.35
C TRP A 322 19.44 -4.64 2.05
N ARG A 323 20.10 -5.78 2.01
CA ARG A 323 20.09 -6.71 0.88
C ARG A 323 19.75 -8.10 1.38
N GLU A 324 19.06 -8.85 0.56
CA GLU A 324 18.96 -10.30 0.76
C GLU A 324 20.39 -10.87 0.77
N ARG A 325 20.74 -11.62 1.82
CA ARG A 325 22.04 -12.28 1.94
C ARG A 325 21.95 -13.71 1.47
#